data_a6872549e1c8e53cbf74cff0caf00fa4
#
_entry.id   a6872549e1c8e53cbf74cff0caf00fa4
#
_cell.length_a   1.000
_cell.length_b   1.000
_cell.length_c   1.000
_cell.angle_alpha   90.00
_cell.angle_beta   90.00
_cell.angle_gamma   90.00
#
_symmetry.space_group_name_H-M   'P 1'
#
loop_
_entity.id
_entity.type
_entity.pdbx_description
1 polymer ?
#
loop_
_entity_poly.entity_id
_entity_poly.type
_entity_poly.pdbx_seq_one_letter_code
_entity_poly.pdbx_strand_id
1 'polypeptide(L)'
;MKRVATLIVFLALAGTASAQDFRVTLLGTGDPIPRPDRYGPATLVQVAGQDLLFDVGRGAATRLVQMGVSLSGLDATFLTHFHHDHLIGLDDVWMTGWIPPPFGRRQQPMEVWGPTGTANLLSKLEEAFILNTNTRIPDELLPPEGIVLIAHEFDQDGVVYEKDGVKVTAFAVDHGKLIKPAYGYRVDYDGRSVVISGDTKFDRNLIKAAKGTDLIVHEVALASDELLASSEQFQRIVAHHTTPEEAGIVFAEVQPKLAVYTHFVILSGPTIPEAPMSSLIPRTRTNYDGPLVIGEDLMSFDIGDTISISQAGR
;
A
#
# COMPACT_ATOMS: atom_id res chain seq x y z
N MET A 1 -67.18 26.70 -15.89
CA MET A 1 -66.32 25.50 -15.96
C MET A 1 -64.92 25.89 -15.46
N LYS A 2 -64.60 25.54 -14.21
CA LYS A 2 -63.28 25.84 -13.59
C LYS A 2 -62.36 24.63 -13.89
N ARG A 3 -61.23 24.88 -14.59
CA ARG A 3 -60.21 23.86 -14.82
C ARG A 3 -59.28 23.79 -13.60
N VAL A 4 -59.24 22.65 -12.94
CA VAL A 4 -58.27 22.33 -11.88
C VAL A 4 -57.00 21.81 -12.55
N ALA A 5 -55.90 22.54 -12.38
CA ALA A 5 -54.57 22.06 -12.83
C ALA A 5 -53.94 21.25 -11.70
N THR A 6 -53.74 19.97 -11.95
CA THR A 6 -53.03 19.09 -11.00
C THR A 6 -51.52 19.26 -11.22
N LEU A 7 -50.84 19.80 -10.20
CA LEU A 7 -49.39 19.95 -10.19
C LEU A 7 -48.78 18.60 -9.72
N ILE A 8 -48.11 17.88 -10.60
CA ILE A 8 -47.35 16.67 -10.25
C ILE A 8 -45.95 17.12 -9.86
N VAL A 9 -45.64 17.06 -8.55
CA VAL A 9 -44.27 17.28 -8.03
C VAL A 9 -43.48 15.97 -8.15
N PHE A 10 -42.53 15.94 -9.07
CA PHE A 10 -41.52 14.89 -9.09
C PHE A 10 -40.48 15.13 -7.95
N LEU A 11 -40.58 14.36 -6.89
CA LEU A 11 -39.47 14.26 -5.92
C LEU A 11 -38.37 13.45 -6.59
N ALA A 12 -37.31 14.13 -7.05
CA ALA A 12 -36.05 13.47 -7.37
C ALA A 12 -35.39 13.03 -6.05
N LEU A 13 -35.42 11.74 -5.77
CA LEU A 13 -34.57 11.15 -4.75
C LEU A 13 -33.11 11.29 -5.27
N ALA A 14 -32.43 12.34 -4.81
CA ALA A 14 -30.97 12.38 -4.88
C ALA A 14 -30.47 11.24 -3.97
N GLY A 15 -30.13 10.11 -4.56
CA GLY A 15 -29.36 9.08 -3.89
C GLY A 15 -28.05 9.74 -3.41
N THR A 16 -27.89 9.89 -2.11
CA THR A 16 -26.58 10.18 -1.52
C THR A 16 -25.67 9.06 -1.97
N ALA A 17 -24.70 9.33 -2.84
CA ALA A 17 -23.61 8.41 -3.04
C ALA A 17 -23.02 8.17 -1.64
N SER A 18 -23.28 7.01 -1.06
CA SER A 18 -22.61 6.57 0.16
C SER A 18 -21.12 6.62 -0.17
N ALA A 19 -20.36 7.38 0.61
CA ALA A 19 -18.90 7.25 0.56
C ALA A 19 -18.61 5.77 0.71
N GLN A 20 -17.86 5.20 -0.24
CA GLN A 20 -17.60 3.75 -0.24
C GLN A 20 -16.82 3.43 1.03
N ASP A 21 -17.40 2.59 1.91
CA ASP A 21 -16.83 2.29 3.22
C ASP A 21 -15.54 1.49 3.17
N PHE A 22 -15.08 1.09 1.97
CA PHE A 22 -13.83 0.35 1.77
C PHE A 22 -13.18 0.76 0.44
N ARG A 23 -12.10 1.53 0.54
CA ARG A 23 -11.31 2.02 -0.59
C ARG A 23 -9.84 1.71 -0.41
N VAL A 24 -9.17 1.32 -1.50
CA VAL A 24 -7.72 1.13 -1.58
C VAL A 24 -7.15 2.13 -2.57
N THR A 25 -6.09 2.85 -2.21
CA THR A 25 -5.38 3.79 -3.09
C THR A 25 -3.90 3.45 -3.11
N LEU A 26 -3.34 3.27 -4.31
CA LEU A 26 -1.90 3.13 -4.50
C LEU A 26 -1.27 4.51 -4.43
N LEU A 27 -0.63 4.85 -3.32
CA LEU A 27 0.05 6.15 -3.16
C LEU A 27 1.34 6.19 -3.97
N GLY A 28 2.04 5.06 -4.07
CA GLY A 28 3.23 4.89 -4.87
C GLY A 28 3.37 3.44 -5.32
N THR A 29 3.80 3.26 -6.56
CA THR A 29 3.88 1.96 -7.24
C THR A 29 5.28 1.62 -7.73
N GLY A 30 6.26 2.49 -7.41
CA GLY A 30 7.67 2.32 -7.80
C GLY A 30 8.42 1.32 -6.95
N ASP A 31 9.69 1.20 -7.24
CA ASP A 31 10.70 0.33 -6.66
C ASP A 31 11.79 1.15 -5.93
N PRO A 32 12.93 0.57 -5.50
CA PRO A 32 14.02 1.33 -4.88
C PRO A 32 14.59 2.47 -5.74
N ILE A 33 14.44 2.40 -7.07
CA ILE A 33 14.98 3.40 -7.99
C ILE A 33 14.08 4.64 -8.01
N PRO A 34 14.59 5.85 -7.67
CA PRO A 34 13.78 7.06 -7.76
C PRO A 34 13.35 7.35 -9.19
N ARG A 35 12.03 7.41 -9.40
CA ARG A 35 11.42 7.75 -10.69
C ARG A 35 10.52 8.96 -10.53
N PRO A 36 10.46 9.88 -11.52
CA PRO A 36 9.60 11.06 -11.44
C PRO A 36 8.12 10.73 -11.62
N ASP A 37 7.80 9.63 -12.28
CA ASP A 37 6.46 9.17 -12.64
C ASP A 37 5.85 8.16 -11.65
N ARG A 38 6.68 7.55 -10.78
CA ARG A 38 6.27 6.60 -9.75
C ARG A 38 6.97 6.86 -8.44
N TYR A 39 6.21 7.04 -7.38
CA TYR A 39 6.74 7.17 -6.02
C TYR A 39 7.01 5.79 -5.41
N GLY A 40 7.75 5.76 -4.29
CA GLY A 40 8.05 4.51 -3.59
C GLY A 40 6.82 3.80 -3.06
N PRO A 41 6.89 2.49 -2.79
CA PRO A 41 5.73 1.67 -2.46
C PRO A 41 5.03 2.17 -1.21
N ALA A 42 3.74 2.48 -1.35
CA ALA A 42 2.85 2.84 -0.26
C ALA A 42 1.40 2.64 -0.71
N THR A 43 0.59 2.01 0.13
CA THR A 43 -0.82 1.75 -0.14
C THR A 43 -1.68 2.25 1.01
N LEU A 44 -2.66 3.11 0.70
CA LEU A 44 -3.64 3.59 1.67
C LEU A 44 -4.90 2.73 1.57
N VAL A 45 -5.36 2.22 2.70
CA VAL A 45 -6.65 1.55 2.83
C VAL A 45 -7.54 2.39 3.74
N GLN A 46 -8.61 2.93 3.16
CA GLN A 46 -9.64 3.70 3.86
C GLN A 46 -10.84 2.79 4.08
N VAL A 47 -11.13 2.42 5.32
CA VAL A 47 -12.16 1.44 5.65
C VAL A 47 -12.83 1.75 6.98
N ALA A 48 -14.17 1.73 7.02
CA ALA A 48 -14.94 2.01 8.23
C ALA A 48 -14.55 3.32 8.94
N GLY A 49 -14.20 4.36 8.16
CA GLY A 49 -13.76 5.65 8.69
C GLY A 49 -12.33 5.67 9.25
N GLN A 50 -11.54 4.63 9.01
CA GLN A 50 -10.13 4.53 9.40
C GLN A 50 -9.23 4.69 8.17
N ASP A 51 -8.08 5.36 8.37
CA ASP A 51 -7.00 5.51 7.40
C ASP A 51 -5.82 4.59 7.78
N LEU A 52 -5.63 3.49 7.06
CA LEU A 52 -4.60 2.48 7.28
C LEU A 52 -3.53 2.59 6.19
N LEU A 53 -2.28 2.86 6.57
CA LEU A 53 -1.16 3.00 5.63
C LEU A 53 -0.29 1.74 5.63
N PHE A 54 -0.08 1.14 4.46
CA PHE A 54 0.78 -0.04 4.27
C PHE A 54 2.02 0.36 3.49
N ASP A 55 3.17 0.21 4.12
CA ASP A 55 4.47 0.75 3.74
C ASP A 55 4.50 2.27 3.59
N VAL A 56 5.67 2.84 3.74
CA VAL A 56 5.87 4.29 3.71
C VAL A 56 7.08 4.60 2.83
N GLY A 57 6.90 4.35 1.54
CA GLY A 57 7.93 4.63 0.55
C GLY A 57 8.12 6.11 0.29
N ARG A 58 9.12 6.41 -0.55
CA ARG A 58 9.49 7.80 -0.92
C ARG A 58 8.28 8.56 -1.44
N GLY A 59 7.98 9.69 -0.81
CA GLY A 59 6.92 10.62 -1.21
C GLY A 59 5.52 10.25 -0.72
N ALA A 60 5.37 9.24 0.16
CA ALA A 60 4.08 8.87 0.74
C ALA A 60 3.37 10.08 1.39
N ALA A 61 4.09 10.92 2.15
CA ALA A 61 3.53 12.14 2.74
C ALA A 61 2.94 13.08 1.67
N THR A 62 3.66 13.31 0.58
CA THR A 62 3.20 14.14 -0.54
C THR A 62 1.91 13.58 -1.15
N ARG A 63 1.84 12.28 -1.36
CA ARG A 63 0.66 11.61 -1.94
C ARG A 63 -0.54 11.64 -1.01
N LEU A 64 -0.36 11.44 0.29
CA LEU A 64 -1.43 11.61 1.29
C LEU A 64 -2.02 13.03 1.24
N VAL A 65 -1.17 14.06 1.21
CA VAL A 65 -1.60 15.45 1.07
C VAL A 65 -2.34 15.70 -0.24
N GLN A 66 -1.89 15.15 -1.37
CA GLN A 66 -2.60 15.22 -2.65
C GLN A 66 -4.00 14.58 -2.60
N MET A 67 -4.15 13.52 -1.81
CA MET A 67 -5.44 12.85 -1.58
C MET A 67 -6.33 13.57 -0.55
N GLY A 68 -5.85 14.65 0.08
CA GLY A 68 -6.55 15.35 1.15
C GLY A 68 -6.59 14.57 2.46
N VAL A 69 -5.73 13.57 2.63
CA VAL A 69 -5.63 12.75 3.85
C VAL A 69 -4.69 13.44 4.84
N SER A 70 -5.16 13.60 6.08
CA SER A 70 -4.36 14.22 7.14
C SER A 70 -3.26 13.27 7.61
N LEU A 71 -2.01 13.74 7.60
CA LEU A 71 -0.87 12.97 8.11
C LEU A 71 -0.97 12.72 9.64
N SER A 72 -1.74 13.54 10.35
CA SER A 72 -2.00 13.33 11.80
C SER A 72 -3.18 12.40 12.07
N GLY A 73 -3.95 12.06 11.04
CA GLY A 73 -5.18 11.28 11.15
C GLY A 73 -5.03 9.81 10.78
N LEU A 74 -3.81 9.35 10.48
CA LEU A 74 -3.58 7.92 10.23
C LEU A 74 -3.86 7.11 11.50
N ASP A 75 -4.77 6.13 11.38
CA ASP A 75 -5.15 5.26 12.50
C ASP A 75 -4.08 4.19 12.77
N ALA A 76 -3.44 3.68 11.71
CA ALA A 76 -2.39 2.66 11.83
C ALA A 76 -1.46 2.70 10.60
N THR A 77 -0.18 2.43 10.84
CA THR A 77 0.82 2.23 9.78
C THR A 77 1.39 0.83 9.88
N PHE A 78 1.48 0.12 8.75
CA PHE A 78 1.93 -1.27 8.68
C PHE A 78 3.16 -1.38 7.80
N LEU A 79 4.21 -2.03 8.29
CA LEU A 79 5.46 -2.27 7.56
C LEU A 79 5.52 -3.73 7.12
N THR A 80 5.80 -3.97 5.84
CA THR A 80 5.94 -5.33 5.30
C THR A 80 7.31 -5.93 5.63
N HIS A 81 8.38 -5.19 5.45
CA HIS A 81 9.76 -5.58 5.71
C HIS A 81 10.68 -4.34 5.81
N PHE A 82 12.01 -4.53 5.88
CA PHE A 82 12.95 -3.45 6.19
C PHE A 82 13.79 -2.97 5.01
N HIS A 83 13.40 -3.20 3.76
CA HIS A 83 14.05 -2.51 2.64
C HIS A 83 13.74 -1.01 2.70
N HIS A 84 14.73 -0.20 2.35
CA HIS A 84 14.66 1.24 2.55
C HIS A 84 13.54 1.92 1.74
N ASP A 85 13.20 1.40 0.59
CA ASP A 85 12.15 1.97 -0.28
C ASP A 85 10.74 1.82 0.32
N HIS A 86 10.53 0.87 1.22
CA HIS A 86 9.30 0.71 2.00
C HIS A 86 9.25 1.59 3.26
N LEU A 87 10.36 2.23 3.63
CA LEU A 87 10.52 2.92 4.91
C LEU A 87 10.94 4.38 4.80
N ILE A 88 11.57 4.79 3.67
CA ILE A 88 12.27 6.07 3.55
C ILE A 88 11.36 7.30 3.63
N GLY A 89 10.05 7.15 3.59
CA GLY A 89 9.08 8.21 3.80
C GLY A 89 8.48 8.23 5.21
N LEU A 90 8.88 7.29 6.09
CA LEU A 90 8.30 7.18 7.42
C LEU A 90 8.59 8.40 8.29
N ASP A 91 9.81 8.90 8.25
CA ASP A 91 10.22 10.11 8.95
C ASP A 91 9.45 11.35 8.48
N ASP A 92 9.18 11.47 7.19
CA ASP A 92 8.41 12.58 6.63
C ASP A 92 6.94 12.53 7.08
N VAL A 93 6.26 11.37 6.99
CA VAL A 93 4.89 11.20 7.49
C VAL A 93 4.82 11.44 9.01
N TRP A 94 5.76 10.90 9.77
CA TRP A 94 5.83 11.04 11.22
C TRP A 94 6.04 12.48 11.64
N MET A 95 7.08 13.14 11.13
CA MET A 95 7.48 14.49 11.51
C MET A 95 6.49 15.54 11.01
N THR A 96 6.07 15.44 9.72
CA THR A 96 5.14 16.40 9.12
C THR A 96 3.74 16.29 9.73
N GLY A 97 3.28 15.10 10.08
CA GLY A 97 2.01 14.91 10.78
C GLY A 97 1.95 15.51 12.19
N TRP A 98 3.09 15.78 12.81
CA TRP A 98 3.18 16.39 14.14
C TRP A 98 3.21 17.92 14.12
N ILE A 99 3.77 18.56 13.07
CA ILE A 99 3.88 20.01 13.00
C ILE A 99 2.51 20.72 12.85
N PRO A 100 2.43 22.07 13.08
CA PRO A 100 1.14 22.78 13.11
C PRO A 100 0.35 22.68 11.80
N PRO A 101 -0.97 22.98 11.84
CA PRO A 101 -1.79 23.05 10.64
C PRO A 101 -1.16 23.91 9.53
N PRO A 102 -1.39 23.57 8.22
CA PRO A 102 -2.43 22.65 7.72
C PRO A 102 -2.05 21.17 7.70
N PHE A 103 -0.85 20.77 8.14
CA PHE A 103 -0.31 19.42 7.94
C PHE A 103 -0.77 18.41 8.99
N GLY A 104 -1.15 18.84 10.19
CA GLY A 104 -1.61 17.87 11.18
C GLY A 104 -1.79 18.45 12.58
N ARG A 105 -0.72 18.53 13.39
CA ARG A 105 -0.70 18.69 14.84
C ARG A 105 -1.22 17.45 15.56
N ARG A 106 -0.59 16.29 15.26
CA ARG A 106 -0.91 15.04 15.94
C ARG A 106 -0.76 15.19 17.46
N GLN A 107 -1.78 14.77 18.19
CA GLN A 107 -1.89 14.91 19.65
C GLN A 107 -1.57 13.59 20.36
N GLN A 108 -1.65 12.47 19.65
CA GLN A 108 -1.46 11.11 20.15
C GLN A 108 -0.23 10.50 19.47
N PRO A 109 0.36 9.45 20.04
CA PRO A 109 1.43 8.73 19.38
C PRO A 109 1.06 8.25 17.96
N MET A 110 2.04 8.14 17.09
CA MET A 110 1.88 7.43 15.83
C MET A 110 2.13 5.94 16.08
N GLU A 111 1.16 5.12 15.72
CA GLU A 111 1.22 3.68 15.94
C GLU A 111 1.66 2.94 14.69
N VAL A 112 2.66 2.05 14.83
CA VAL A 112 3.30 1.33 13.73
C VAL A 112 3.32 -0.16 14.02
N TRP A 113 2.65 -0.94 13.18
CA TRP A 113 2.69 -2.39 13.19
C TRP A 113 3.75 -2.89 12.21
N GLY A 114 4.53 -3.85 12.63
CA GLY A 114 5.54 -4.43 11.75
C GLY A 114 6.22 -5.66 12.36
N PRO A 115 7.06 -6.32 11.56
CA PRO A 115 7.77 -7.49 12.06
C PRO A 115 8.78 -7.13 13.14
N THR A 116 9.25 -8.14 13.87
CA THR A 116 10.34 -7.99 14.87
C THR A 116 11.51 -7.21 14.28
N GLY A 117 11.92 -6.12 14.93
CA GLY A 117 12.88 -5.12 14.47
C GLY A 117 12.27 -3.72 14.31
N THR A 118 10.94 -3.62 14.22
CA THR A 118 10.22 -2.34 14.09
C THR A 118 10.51 -1.42 15.29
N ALA A 119 10.44 -1.92 16.52
CA ALA A 119 10.73 -1.12 17.72
C ALA A 119 12.14 -0.52 17.70
N ASN A 120 13.14 -1.30 17.25
CA ASN A 120 14.50 -0.79 17.12
C ASN A 120 14.61 0.28 16.03
N LEU A 121 13.95 0.09 14.87
CA LEU A 121 13.89 1.09 13.79
C LEU A 121 13.31 2.40 14.32
N LEU A 122 12.14 2.37 14.96
CA LEU A 122 11.46 3.56 15.47
C LEU A 122 12.29 4.29 16.52
N SER A 123 12.89 3.55 17.47
CA SER A 123 13.78 4.15 18.48
C SER A 123 14.99 4.86 17.85
N LYS A 124 15.56 4.31 16.75
CA LYS A 124 16.66 4.96 16.04
C LYS A 124 16.23 6.18 15.24
N LEU A 125 15.02 6.20 14.71
CA LEU A 125 14.44 7.41 14.10
C LEU A 125 14.26 8.51 15.15
N GLU A 126 13.68 8.21 16.31
CA GLU A 126 13.54 9.18 17.41
C GLU A 126 14.90 9.75 17.84
N GLU A 127 15.93 8.91 18.00
CA GLU A 127 17.29 9.34 18.29
C GLU A 127 17.86 10.26 17.18
N ALA A 128 17.65 9.91 15.91
CA ALA A 128 18.16 10.68 14.77
C ALA A 128 17.57 12.08 14.71
N PHE A 129 16.29 12.26 15.07
CA PHE A 129 15.58 13.53 15.03
C PHE A 129 15.50 14.25 16.38
N ILE A 130 16.23 13.80 17.41
CA ILE A 130 16.14 14.32 18.78
C ILE A 130 16.40 15.84 18.87
N LEU A 131 17.32 16.39 18.08
CA LEU A 131 17.61 17.83 18.08
C LEU A 131 16.45 18.64 17.52
N ASN A 132 15.80 18.16 16.44
CA ASN A 132 14.61 18.78 15.88
C ASN A 132 13.45 18.74 16.88
N THR A 133 13.22 17.60 17.52
CA THR A 133 12.16 17.42 18.51
C THR A 133 12.34 18.34 19.70
N ASN A 134 13.54 18.37 20.30
CA ASN A 134 13.85 19.19 21.45
C ASN A 134 13.78 20.70 21.17
N THR A 135 13.96 21.11 19.91
CA THR A 135 13.79 22.52 19.50
C THR A 135 12.32 22.87 19.31
N ARG A 136 11.56 22.06 18.58
CA ARG A 136 10.19 22.38 18.22
C ARG A 136 9.19 22.32 19.38
N ILE A 137 9.40 21.45 20.35
CA ILE A 137 8.51 21.36 21.53
C ILE A 137 8.39 22.72 22.23
N PRO A 138 9.48 23.38 22.70
CA PRO A 138 9.38 24.66 23.35
C PRO A 138 9.14 25.86 22.40
N ASP A 139 9.65 25.81 21.16
CA ASP A 139 9.60 26.92 20.22
C ASP A 139 8.20 27.07 19.57
N GLU A 140 7.62 25.95 19.14
CA GLU A 140 6.34 25.92 18.45
C GLU A 140 5.17 25.45 19.34
N LEU A 141 5.43 25.18 20.62
CA LEU A 141 4.47 24.64 21.59
C LEU A 141 3.78 23.36 21.08
N LEU A 142 4.56 22.48 20.48
CA LEU A 142 4.06 21.20 19.96
C LEU A 142 3.79 20.21 21.09
N PRO A 143 2.75 19.36 20.95
CA PRO A 143 2.42 18.35 21.95
C PRO A 143 3.50 17.27 22.00
N PRO A 144 4.16 17.03 23.15
CA PRO A 144 5.19 16.00 23.27
C PRO A 144 4.69 14.59 22.98
N GLU A 145 3.43 14.30 23.27
CA GLU A 145 2.79 13.02 23.01
C GLU A 145 2.68 12.72 21.51
N GLY A 146 2.46 13.77 20.71
CA GLY A 146 2.27 13.66 19.25
C GLY A 146 3.52 13.24 18.49
N ILE A 147 4.72 13.32 19.07
CA ILE A 147 5.97 12.88 18.42
C ILE A 147 6.35 11.44 18.80
N VAL A 148 5.69 10.84 19.77
CA VAL A 148 6.01 9.48 20.20
C VAL A 148 5.65 8.47 19.12
N LEU A 149 6.53 7.48 18.91
CA LEU A 149 6.32 6.32 18.06
C LEU A 149 6.05 5.09 18.91
N ILE A 150 4.97 4.36 18.62
CA ILE A 150 4.64 3.10 19.30
C ILE A 150 4.75 1.96 18.30
N ALA A 151 5.59 0.97 18.61
CA ALA A 151 5.76 -0.23 17.80
C ALA A 151 4.87 -1.37 18.31
N HIS A 152 4.14 -2.01 17.40
CA HIS A 152 3.42 -3.25 17.60
C HIS A 152 4.09 -4.36 16.78
N GLU A 153 4.99 -5.10 17.40
CA GLU A 153 5.76 -6.14 16.73
C GLU A 153 5.04 -7.48 16.71
N PHE A 154 5.23 -8.21 15.63
CA PHE A 154 4.81 -9.61 15.50
C PHE A 154 5.89 -10.43 14.78
N ASP A 155 5.88 -11.76 14.98
CA ASP A 155 6.86 -12.70 14.45
C ASP A 155 6.23 -13.94 13.80
N GLN A 156 4.90 -13.98 13.68
CA GLN A 156 4.15 -15.10 13.12
C GLN A 156 2.89 -14.61 12.40
N ASP A 157 2.33 -15.49 11.57
CA ASP A 157 1.04 -15.24 10.90
C ASP A 157 -0.08 -15.07 11.92
N GLY A 158 -0.96 -14.11 11.69
CA GLY A 158 -2.11 -13.89 12.56
C GLY A 158 -2.72 -12.50 12.43
N VAL A 159 -3.81 -12.29 13.18
CA VAL A 159 -4.44 -10.98 13.29
C VAL A 159 -3.54 -10.07 14.11
N VAL A 160 -3.11 -8.96 13.50
CA VAL A 160 -2.20 -7.97 14.13
C VAL A 160 -2.93 -6.68 14.51
N TYR A 161 -4.09 -6.41 13.90
CA TYR A 161 -4.92 -5.25 14.20
C TYR A 161 -6.40 -5.61 14.06
N GLU A 162 -7.21 -5.17 15.03
CA GLU A 162 -8.67 -5.33 14.97
C GLU A 162 -9.34 -4.13 15.67
N LYS A 163 -10.16 -3.38 14.92
CA LYS A 163 -10.89 -2.22 15.42
C LYS A 163 -12.13 -1.96 14.57
N ASP A 164 -13.27 -1.74 15.20
CA ASP A 164 -14.54 -1.36 14.57
C ASP A 164 -14.97 -2.28 13.40
N GLY A 165 -14.73 -3.59 13.54
CA GLY A 165 -15.04 -4.61 12.53
C GLY A 165 -13.99 -4.73 11.41
N VAL A 166 -12.99 -3.86 11.36
CA VAL A 166 -11.84 -3.99 10.48
C VAL A 166 -10.82 -4.94 11.12
N LYS A 167 -10.35 -5.90 10.34
CA LYS A 167 -9.34 -6.86 10.77
C LYS A 167 -8.18 -6.89 9.80
N VAL A 168 -6.95 -6.71 10.30
CA VAL A 168 -5.72 -6.87 9.52
C VAL A 168 -4.99 -8.12 9.98
N THR A 169 -4.76 -9.02 9.04
CA THR A 169 -4.00 -10.26 9.24
C THR A 169 -2.66 -10.14 8.52
N ALA A 170 -1.56 -10.27 9.24
CA ALA A 170 -0.23 -10.42 8.66
C ALA A 170 0.01 -11.89 8.30
N PHE A 171 0.67 -12.16 7.19
CA PHE A 171 1.11 -13.49 6.80
C PHE A 171 2.52 -13.42 6.23
N ALA A 172 3.40 -14.33 6.64
CA ALA A 172 4.77 -14.38 6.19
C ALA A 172 4.84 -14.69 4.69
N VAL A 173 5.79 -14.02 4.00
CA VAL A 173 6.09 -14.24 2.59
C VAL A 173 7.58 -14.52 2.40
N ASP A 174 7.95 -15.16 1.28
CA ASP A 174 9.33 -15.46 0.97
C ASP A 174 9.94 -14.41 0.02
N HIS A 175 10.56 -13.39 0.59
CA HIS A 175 11.32 -12.38 -0.17
C HIS A 175 12.81 -12.75 -0.32
N GLY A 176 13.15 -14.03 -0.19
CA GLY A 176 14.49 -14.55 -0.31
C GLY A 176 15.13 -14.97 1.01
N LYS A 177 16.24 -15.68 0.92
CA LYS A 177 16.87 -16.33 2.07
C LYS A 177 17.34 -15.35 3.16
N LEU A 178 17.83 -14.18 2.76
CA LEU A 178 18.45 -13.20 3.64
C LEU A 178 17.51 -12.05 4.04
N ILE A 179 16.41 -11.85 3.30
CA ILE A 179 15.47 -10.76 3.53
C ILE A 179 14.33 -11.29 4.41
N LYS A 180 14.57 -11.30 5.70
CA LYS A 180 13.67 -11.81 6.73
C LYS A 180 13.75 -10.94 7.98
N PRO A 181 12.62 -10.66 8.61
CA PRO A 181 11.25 -11.07 8.26
C PRO A 181 10.67 -10.29 7.07
N ALA A 182 9.70 -10.88 6.35
CA ALA A 182 8.91 -10.23 5.32
C ALA A 182 7.46 -10.74 5.37
N TYR A 183 6.48 -9.83 5.25
CA TYR A 183 5.06 -10.12 5.39
C TYR A 183 4.23 -9.44 4.31
N GLY A 184 3.12 -10.10 3.95
CA GLY A 184 1.99 -9.48 3.30
C GLY A 184 0.86 -9.25 4.30
N TYR A 185 -0.16 -8.51 3.88
CA TYR A 185 -1.32 -8.20 4.73
C TYR A 185 -2.63 -8.50 4.03
N ARG A 186 -3.60 -8.99 4.82
CA ARG A 186 -4.99 -9.10 4.41
C ARG A 186 -5.83 -8.21 5.29
N VAL A 187 -6.66 -7.36 4.68
CA VAL A 187 -7.64 -6.50 5.36
C VAL A 187 -9.02 -7.05 5.07
N ASP A 188 -9.75 -7.42 6.11
CA ASP A 188 -11.13 -7.90 6.04
C ASP A 188 -12.08 -6.90 6.71
N TYR A 189 -13.20 -6.60 6.04
CA TYR A 189 -14.28 -5.76 6.57
C TYR A 189 -15.61 -6.06 5.87
N ASP A 190 -16.66 -6.29 6.63
CA ASP A 190 -18.05 -6.48 6.17
C ASP A 190 -18.18 -7.48 4.99
N GLY A 191 -17.51 -8.65 5.14
CA GLY A 191 -17.51 -9.73 4.15
C GLY A 191 -16.70 -9.45 2.88
N ARG A 192 -15.99 -8.33 2.81
CA ARG A 192 -15.08 -7.91 1.73
C ARG A 192 -13.63 -8.00 2.20
N SER A 193 -12.72 -8.16 1.26
CA SER A 193 -11.31 -8.29 1.62
C SER A 193 -10.35 -7.81 0.55
N VAL A 194 -9.21 -7.31 1.01
CA VAL A 194 -8.09 -6.87 0.17
C VAL A 194 -6.80 -7.53 0.66
N VAL A 195 -5.95 -7.96 -0.26
CA VAL A 195 -4.61 -8.46 0.05
C VAL A 195 -3.56 -7.56 -0.58
N ILE A 196 -2.53 -7.25 0.20
CA ILE A 196 -1.31 -6.55 -0.20
C ILE A 196 -0.17 -7.53 -0.03
N SER A 197 0.54 -7.86 -1.12
CA SER A 197 1.55 -8.92 -1.13
C SER A 197 2.78 -8.60 -0.27
N GLY A 198 3.14 -7.30 -0.12
CA GLY A 198 4.52 -6.93 0.16
C GLY A 198 5.43 -7.43 -0.95
N ASP A 199 6.74 -7.44 -0.72
CA ASP A 199 7.70 -8.01 -1.66
C ASP A 199 7.85 -9.50 -1.42
N THR A 200 7.73 -10.28 -2.49
CA THR A 200 7.75 -11.74 -2.40
C THR A 200 8.07 -12.38 -3.76
N LYS A 201 8.81 -13.46 -3.77
CA LYS A 201 8.77 -14.38 -4.91
C LYS A 201 7.48 -15.20 -4.85
N PHE A 202 7.27 -16.09 -5.85
CA PHE A 202 6.13 -17.01 -5.81
C PHE A 202 6.01 -17.70 -4.45
N ASP A 203 4.89 -17.51 -3.76
CA ASP A 203 4.69 -17.96 -2.39
C ASP A 203 3.34 -18.65 -2.16
N ARG A 204 3.37 -19.85 -1.57
CA ARG A 204 2.17 -20.63 -1.27
C ARG A 204 1.39 -20.12 -0.06
N ASN A 205 2.07 -19.48 0.89
CA ASN A 205 1.41 -18.89 2.05
C ASN A 205 0.58 -17.67 1.64
N LEU A 206 1.13 -16.84 0.73
CA LEU A 206 0.38 -15.74 0.11
C LEU A 206 -0.89 -16.26 -0.58
N ILE A 207 -0.78 -17.29 -1.42
CA ILE A 207 -1.94 -17.89 -2.12
C ILE A 207 -2.99 -18.33 -1.11
N LYS A 208 -2.58 -19.00 -0.03
CA LYS A 208 -3.48 -19.46 1.04
C LYS A 208 -4.17 -18.28 1.73
N ALA A 209 -3.41 -17.23 2.11
CA ALA A 209 -3.94 -16.06 2.79
C ALA A 209 -4.85 -15.21 1.89
N ALA A 210 -4.54 -15.14 0.59
CA ALA A 210 -5.28 -14.36 -0.39
C ALA A 210 -6.52 -15.06 -0.94
N LYS A 211 -6.76 -16.33 -0.62
CA LYS A 211 -7.86 -17.08 -1.22
C LYS A 211 -9.21 -16.40 -1.01
N GLY A 212 -9.92 -16.18 -2.12
CA GLY A 212 -11.24 -15.56 -2.11
C GLY A 212 -11.25 -14.07 -1.77
N THR A 213 -10.11 -13.37 -1.87
CA THR A 213 -10.07 -11.92 -1.71
C THR A 213 -10.76 -11.22 -2.88
N ASP A 214 -11.33 -10.04 -2.61
CA ASP A 214 -11.92 -9.20 -3.67
C ASP A 214 -10.83 -8.53 -4.52
N LEU A 215 -9.86 -7.90 -3.87
CA LEU A 215 -8.73 -7.23 -4.51
C LEU A 215 -7.41 -7.84 -4.04
N ILE A 216 -6.51 -8.13 -4.97
CA ILE A 216 -5.10 -8.40 -4.66
C ILE A 216 -4.21 -7.33 -5.28
N VAL A 217 -3.45 -6.63 -4.44
CA VAL A 217 -2.39 -5.68 -4.82
C VAL A 217 -1.07 -6.42 -4.71
N HIS A 218 -0.43 -6.69 -5.84
CA HIS A 218 0.71 -7.61 -5.92
C HIS A 218 1.91 -6.96 -6.60
N GLU A 219 3.10 -7.17 -6.05
CA GLU A 219 4.36 -6.75 -6.66
C GLU A 219 4.64 -7.53 -7.95
N VAL A 220 5.54 -7.03 -8.79
CA VAL A 220 6.01 -7.74 -9.97
C VAL A 220 7.41 -7.31 -10.39
N ALA A 221 8.27 -8.29 -10.72
CA ALA A 221 9.56 -8.04 -11.34
C ALA A 221 9.54 -8.34 -12.84
N LEU A 222 10.18 -7.47 -13.60
CA LEU A 222 10.30 -7.59 -15.05
C LEU A 222 11.75 -7.38 -15.49
N ALA A 223 12.32 -8.37 -16.16
CA ALA A 223 13.64 -8.30 -16.76
C ALA A 223 13.62 -9.01 -18.13
N SER A 224 14.49 -8.59 -19.05
CA SER A 224 14.70 -9.31 -20.30
C SER A 224 15.64 -10.50 -20.09
N ASP A 225 15.48 -11.54 -20.91
CA ASP A 225 16.37 -12.71 -20.88
C ASP A 225 17.84 -12.32 -21.13
N GLU A 226 18.08 -11.31 -22.02
CA GLU A 226 19.40 -10.76 -22.29
C GLU A 226 20.00 -10.15 -21.00
N LEU A 227 19.22 -9.38 -20.23
CA LEU A 227 19.68 -8.79 -18.97
C LEU A 227 20.01 -9.87 -17.94
N LEU A 228 19.15 -10.88 -17.80
CA LEU A 228 19.37 -11.98 -16.87
C LEU A 228 20.61 -12.81 -17.24
N ALA A 229 20.86 -13.00 -18.55
CA ALA A 229 22.05 -13.69 -19.03
C ALA A 229 23.34 -12.87 -18.82
N SER A 230 23.23 -11.54 -18.70
CA SER A 230 24.38 -10.64 -18.59
C SER A 230 25.04 -10.61 -17.20
N SER A 231 24.30 -10.93 -16.14
CA SER A 231 24.79 -10.78 -14.76
C SER A 231 24.04 -11.65 -13.75
N GLU A 232 24.79 -12.37 -12.93
CA GLU A 232 24.25 -13.09 -11.76
C GLU A 232 23.52 -12.15 -10.77
N GLN A 233 23.96 -10.89 -10.67
CA GLN A 233 23.31 -9.91 -9.80
C GLN A 233 21.84 -9.68 -10.20
N PHE A 234 21.55 -9.52 -11.49
CA PHE A 234 20.18 -9.36 -11.97
C PHE A 234 19.33 -10.61 -11.74
N GLN A 235 19.91 -11.81 -11.94
CA GLN A 235 19.24 -13.07 -11.62
C GLN A 235 18.87 -13.14 -10.13
N ARG A 236 19.77 -12.73 -9.23
CA ARG A 236 19.53 -12.71 -7.79
C ARG A 236 18.43 -11.72 -7.40
N ILE A 237 18.40 -10.54 -8.03
CA ILE A 237 17.34 -9.55 -7.76
C ILE A 237 15.98 -10.12 -8.17
N VAL A 238 15.85 -10.65 -9.38
CA VAL A 238 14.57 -11.24 -9.85
C VAL A 238 14.15 -12.44 -9.00
N ALA A 239 15.12 -13.24 -8.52
CA ALA A 239 14.82 -14.38 -7.65
C ALA A 239 14.25 -14.04 -6.27
N HIS A 240 14.22 -12.76 -5.90
CA HIS A 240 13.57 -12.27 -4.68
C HIS A 240 12.12 -11.81 -4.92
N HIS A 241 11.69 -11.71 -6.17
CA HIS A 241 10.43 -11.14 -6.60
C HIS A 241 9.62 -12.12 -7.45
N THR A 242 8.38 -11.77 -7.72
CA THR A 242 7.45 -12.57 -8.52
C THR A 242 7.51 -12.14 -9.99
N THR A 243 7.75 -13.08 -10.89
CA THR A 243 7.65 -12.84 -12.35
C THR A 243 6.19 -12.73 -12.80
N PRO A 244 5.90 -12.11 -13.97
CA PRO A 244 4.53 -12.02 -14.47
C PRO A 244 3.85 -13.39 -14.66
N GLU A 245 4.61 -14.41 -15.08
CA GLU A 245 4.11 -15.78 -15.23
C GLU A 245 3.72 -16.41 -13.90
N GLU A 246 4.55 -16.23 -12.87
CA GLU A 246 4.30 -16.71 -11.52
C GLU A 246 3.11 -15.95 -10.89
N ALA A 247 3.02 -14.62 -11.07
CA ALA A 247 1.88 -13.84 -10.66
C ALA A 247 0.58 -14.34 -11.31
N GLY A 248 0.64 -14.74 -12.59
CA GLY A 248 -0.47 -15.40 -13.28
C GLY A 248 -0.93 -16.67 -12.58
N ILE A 249 0.00 -17.50 -12.09
CA ILE A 249 -0.35 -18.71 -11.31
C ILE A 249 -0.99 -18.32 -9.96
N VAL A 250 -0.41 -17.32 -9.27
CA VAL A 250 -0.99 -16.80 -8.01
C VAL A 250 -2.43 -16.37 -8.23
N PHE A 251 -2.70 -15.52 -9.23
CA PHE A 251 -4.03 -15.00 -9.51
C PHE A 251 -5.02 -16.08 -9.95
N ALA A 252 -4.57 -17.08 -10.72
CA ALA A 252 -5.39 -18.22 -11.11
C ALA A 252 -5.82 -19.09 -9.92
N GLU A 253 -4.95 -19.24 -8.91
CA GLU A 253 -5.27 -20.01 -7.69
C GLU A 253 -6.08 -19.21 -6.67
N VAL A 254 -5.82 -17.89 -6.55
CA VAL A 254 -6.53 -16.96 -5.64
C VAL A 254 -7.94 -16.64 -6.14
N GLN A 255 -8.09 -16.43 -7.46
CA GLN A 255 -9.33 -16.02 -8.13
C GLN A 255 -9.94 -14.73 -7.55
N PRO A 256 -9.17 -13.62 -7.49
CA PRO A 256 -9.69 -12.35 -7.00
C PRO A 256 -10.74 -11.76 -7.97
N LYS A 257 -11.63 -10.89 -7.47
CA LYS A 257 -12.47 -10.07 -8.37
C LYS A 257 -11.63 -9.16 -9.26
N LEU A 258 -10.48 -8.67 -8.72
CA LEU A 258 -9.51 -7.86 -9.45
C LEU A 258 -8.10 -8.12 -8.93
N ALA A 259 -7.15 -8.34 -9.84
CA ALA A 259 -5.71 -8.31 -9.57
C ALA A 259 -5.12 -6.97 -10.04
N VAL A 260 -4.23 -6.39 -9.24
CA VAL A 260 -3.56 -5.12 -9.54
C VAL A 260 -2.08 -5.26 -9.29
N TYR A 261 -1.26 -4.90 -10.27
CA TYR A 261 0.18 -4.81 -10.09
C TYR A 261 0.59 -3.48 -9.45
N THR A 262 1.55 -3.57 -8.55
CA THR A 262 2.28 -2.47 -7.90
C THR A 262 3.75 -2.83 -7.78
N HIS A 263 4.55 -1.99 -7.13
CA HIS A 263 5.98 -2.25 -6.86
C HIS A 263 6.69 -2.86 -8.07
N PHE A 264 6.81 -2.04 -9.12
CA PHE A 264 7.35 -2.50 -10.40
C PHE A 264 8.88 -2.54 -10.37
N VAL A 265 9.46 -3.71 -10.11
CA VAL A 265 10.90 -3.95 -10.18
C VAL A 265 11.29 -4.20 -11.64
N ILE A 266 11.45 -3.11 -12.40
CA ILE A 266 11.78 -3.19 -13.83
C ILE A 266 13.27 -2.92 -14.01
N LEU A 267 14.01 -4.00 -14.34
CA LEU A 267 15.46 -3.95 -14.39
C LEU A 267 15.99 -3.53 -15.75
N SER A 268 17.10 -2.80 -15.73
CA SER A 268 17.90 -2.43 -16.91
C SER A 268 19.39 -2.57 -16.61
N GLY A 269 20.18 -2.67 -17.66
CA GLY A 269 21.64 -2.64 -17.59
C GLY A 269 22.22 -1.39 -18.27
N PRO A 270 23.54 -1.18 -18.19
CA PRO A 270 24.17 -0.01 -18.82
C PRO A 270 23.93 0.11 -20.32
N THR A 271 23.77 -1.03 -21.01
CA THR A 271 23.55 -1.12 -22.47
C THR A 271 22.28 -1.90 -22.83
N ILE A 272 21.61 -2.48 -21.87
CA ILE A 272 20.40 -3.29 -22.05
C ILE A 272 19.23 -2.49 -21.46
N PRO A 273 18.27 -2.06 -22.28
CA PRO A 273 17.14 -1.27 -21.81
C PRO A 273 16.20 -2.09 -20.92
N GLU A 274 15.33 -1.38 -20.21
CA GLU A 274 14.23 -1.99 -19.47
C GLU A 274 13.36 -2.85 -20.41
N ALA A 275 12.90 -3.99 -19.89
CA ALA A 275 11.85 -4.73 -20.57
C ALA A 275 10.57 -3.88 -20.60
N PRO A 276 9.82 -3.86 -21.73
CA PRO A 276 8.67 -2.98 -21.86
C PRO A 276 7.54 -3.39 -20.90
N MET A 277 7.00 -2.46 -20.15
CA MET A 277 5.85 -2.71 -19.27
C MET A 277 4.65 -3.32 -20.00
N SER A 278 4.50 -3.05 -21.30
CA SER A 278 3.47 -3.67 -22.14
C SER A 278 3.56 -5.19 -22.22
N SER A 279 4.69 -5.79 -21.84
CA SER A 279 4.87 -7.25 -21.78
C SER A 279 4.28 -7.89 -20.52
N LEU A 280 3.98 -7.12 -19.46
CA LEU A 280 3.46 -7.66 -18.20
C LEU A 280 2.15 -8.43 -18.42
N ILE A 281 1.14 -7.78 -19.00
CA ILE A 281 -0.16 -8.43 -19.21
C ILE A 281 -0.06 -9.67 -20.11
N PRO A 282 0.55 -9.64 -21.31
CA PRO A 282 0.70 -10.84 -22.13
C PRO A 282 1.39 -11.99 -21.42
N ARG A 283 2.44 -11.73 -20.61
CA ARG A 283 3.15 -12.74 -19.86
C ARG A 283 2.30 -13.35 -18.74
N THR A 284 1.57 -12.51 -18.00
CA THR A 284 0.62 -12.98 -16.96
C THR A 284 -0.50 -13.82 -17.57
N ARG A 285 -0.98 -13.43 -18.77
CA ARG A 285 -2.04 -14.14 -19.50
C ARG A 285 -1.68 -15.57 -19.93
N THR A 286 -0.43 -15.98 -19.79
CA THR A 286 -0.05 -17.40 -19.97
C THR A 286 -0.68 -18.31 -18.92
N ASN A 287 -1.05 -17.77 -17.76
CA ASN A 287 -1.57 -18.54 -16.63
C ASN A 287 -2.88 -17.96 -16.03
N TYR A 288 -3.31 -16.75 -16.40
CA TYR A 288 -4.48 -16.09 -15.80
C TYR A 288 -5.27 -15.24 -16.79
N ASP A 289 -6.57 -15.53 -16.95
CA ASP A 289 -7.49 -14.83 -17.86
C ASP A 289 -8.44 -13.86 -17.13
N GLY A 290 -8.38 -13.78 -15.81
CA GLY A 290 -9.28 -12.94 -15.00
C GLY A 290 -8.96 -11.43 -15.07
N PRO A 291 -9.72 -10.59 -14.36
CA PRO A 291 -9.50 -9.14 -14.33
C PRO A 291 -8.13 -8.76 -13.78
N LEU A 292 -7.37 -7.96 -14.54
CA LEU A 292 -6.00 -7.53 -14.22
C LEU A 292 -5.77 -6.09 -14.67
N VAL A 293 -5.16 -5.29 -13.79
CA VAL A 293 -4.82 -3.88 -14.02
C VAL A 293 -3.34 -3.63 -13.70
N ILE A 294 -2.70 -2.81 -14.50
CA ILE A 294 -1.40 -2.20 -14.18
C ILE A 294 -1.68 -1.00 -13.26
N GLY A 295 -1.21 -1.07 -12.01
CA GLY A 295 -1.38 0.00 -11.06
C GLY A 295 -0.61 1.28 -11.44
N GLU A 296 -1.19 2.42 -11.14
CA GLU A 296 -0.56 3.73 -11.25
C GLU A 296 -0.65 4.45 -9.90
N ASP A 297 0.28 5.38 -9.66
CA ASP A 297 0.19 6.23 -8.48
C ASP A 297 -1.14 6.98 -8.45
N LEU A 298 -1.76 7.05 -7.28
CA LEU A 298 -3.07 7.65 -7.01
C LEU A 298 -4.27 6.95 -7.68
N MET A 299 -4.07 5.75 -8.23
CA MET A 299 -5.17 4.90 -8.64
C MET A 299 -5.89 4.34 -7.41
N SER A 300 -7.22 4.46 -7.40
CA SER A 300 -8.06 4.04 -6.27
C SER A 300 -9.07 2.98 -6.70
N PHE A 301 -9.38 2.07 -5.80
CA PHE A 301 -10.30 0.95 -5.96
C PHE A 301 -11.34 0.99 -4.85
N ASP A 302 -12.60 1.20 -5.20
CA ASP A 302 -13.71 1.10 -4.27
C ASP A 302 -14.22 -0.34 -4.22
N ILE A 303 -14.15 -0.96 -3.05
CA ILE A 303 -14.45 -2.38 -2.86
C ILE A 303 -15.91 -2.55 -2.46
N GLY A 304 -16.72 -3.00 -3.40
CA GLY A 304 -18.14 -3.29 -3.23
C GLY A 304 -18.50 -4.67 -3.79
N ASP A 305 -19.76 -4.84 -4.17
CA ASP A 305 -20.19 -6.03 -4.92
C ASP A 305 -19.40 -6.16 -6.23
N THR A 306 -19.13 -5.04 -6.86
CA THR A 306 -18.15 -4.85 -7.94
C THR A 306 -17.07 -3.88 -7.50
N ILE A 307 -15.88 -3.96 -8.10
CA ILE A 307 -14.80 -3.01 -7.85
C ILE A 307 -14.86 -1.91 -8.88
N SER A 308 -15.00 -0.65 -8.44
CA SER A 308 -14.86 0.52 -9.31
C SER A 308 -13.46 1.10 -9.20
N ILE A 309 -12.92 1.54 -10.34
CA ILE A 309 -11.57 2.10 -10.45
C ILE A 309 -11.69 3.58 -10.72
N SER A 310 -10.95 4.39 -9.98
CA SER A 310 -10.84 5.83 -10.20
C SER A 310 -9.39 6.28 -10.13
N GLN A 311 -9.08 7.40 -10.76
CA GLN A 311 -7.76 8.04 -10.71
C GLN A 311 -7.95 9.40 -10.07
N ALA A 312 -7.29 9.67 -8.93
CA ALA A 312 -7.28 11.01 -8.37
C ALA A 312 -6.60 11.97 -9.37
N GLY A 313 -7.18 13.14 -9.57
CA GLY A 313 -6.82 14.05 -10.64
C GLY A 313 -5.31 14.30 -10.75
N ARG A 314 -4.82 14.17 -11.98
CA ARG A 314 -3.49 14.65 -12.35
C ARG A 314 -3.47 16.17 -12.36
#